data_b98f4b6fda7cb03b1a6ddc3b42e2752a
#
_entry.id   b98f4b6fda7cb03b1a6ddc3b42e2752a
#
_cell.length_a   1.000
_cell.length_b   1.000
_cell.length_c   1.000
_cell.angle_alpha   90.00
_cell.angle_beta   90.00
_cell.angle_gamma   90.00
#
_symmetry.space_group_name_H-M   'P 1'
#
loop_
_entity.id
_entity.type
_entity.pdbx_description
1 polymer ?
#
loop_
_entity_poly.entity_id
_entity_poly.type
_entity_poly.pdbx_seq_one_letter_code
_entity_poly.pdbx_strand_id
1 'polypeptide(L)'
;MTSAETEPRDLGDIVGETFNVYKTSFIRLIAIVAIIEAIEFAIIFPVGLWVPFWDWEEWVAGEVGLLIACLIIILLSSFILYSLMQGALIRAITEQYTKQSVEIVKAYIFAWHRIGALLGAMLLAGIAVIAMVITIVGIPFAVYFGIRWFGIPQAVILEAKTPREALSRSSDLVKNSWWRVFGILIVLGLIFGVIGSILGVTVGLIPWIGDSLVAILVMPIIVTGVTLLYYDLVFRKEGYSLEMMTR
;
A
#
# COMPACT_ATOMS: atom_id res chain seq x y z
N MET A 1 28.53 -10.36 4.18
CA MET A 1 27.57 -10.61 3.10
C MET A 1 27.04 -12.01 3.31
N THR A 2 25.81 -12.14 3.74
CA THR A 2 25.15 -13.45 3.83
C THR A 2 24.70 -13.85 2.42
N SER A 3 24.85 -15.12 2.06
CA SER A 3 24.53 -15.69 0.76
C SER A 3 23.09 -15.44 0.24
N ALA A 4 22.23 -14.90 1.06
CA ALA A 4 20.85 -14.53 0.73
C ALA A 4 20.71 -13.25 -0.12
N GLU A 5 21.79 -12.48 -0.33
CA GLU A 5 21.75 -11.20 -1.05
C GLU A 5 22.06 -11.34 -2.55
N THR A 6 22.46 -12.54 -3.01
CA THR A 6 22.97 -12.77 -4.37
C THR A 6 22.18 -13.77 -5.22
N GLU A 7 21.07 -14.33 -4.69
CA GLU A 7 20.27 -15.31 -5.43
C GLU A 7 18.82 -14.87 -5.62
N PRO A 8 18.20 -15.24 -6.75
CA PRO A 8 16.77 -15.01 -6.98
C PRO A 8 15.93 -15.74 -5.93
N ARG A 9 15.02 -15.04 -5.29
CA ARG A 9 14.22 -15.56 -4.18
C ARG A 9 13.06 -16.41 -4.66
N ASP A 10 12.80 -17.49 -3.95
CA ASP A 10 11.57 -18.24 -4.11
C ASP A 10 10.42 -17.62 -3.31
N LEU A 11 9.19 -18.12 -3.53
CA LEU A 11 8.00 -17.64 -2.83
C LEU A 11 8.15 -17.78 -1.30
N GLY A 12 8.70 -18.92 -0.85
CA GLY A 12 8.93 -19.18 0.57
C GLY A 12 9.90 -18.18 1.20
N ASP A 13 10.93 -17.80 0.46
CA ASP A 13 11.93 -16.82 0.89
C ASP A 13 11.31 -15.43 1.03
N ILE A 14 10.47 -15.01 0.06
CA ILE A 14 9.77 -13.72 0.11
C ILE A 14 8.83 -13.68 1.32
N VAL A 15 8.05 -14.73 1.56
CA VAL A 15 7.15 -14.82 2.71
C VAL A 15 7.92 -14.82 4.02
N GLY A 16 8.95 -15.68 4.13
CA GLY A 16 9.77 -15.78 5.33
C GLY A 16 10.46 -14.46 5.68
N GLU A 17 11.05 -13.81 4.68
CA GLU A 17 11.71 -12.52 4.87
C GLU A 17 10.71 -11.40 5.20
N THR A 18 9.50 -11.45 4.63
CA THR A 18 8.41 -10.51 4.98
C THR A 18 8.12 -10.55 6.48
N PHE A 19 7.96 -11.74 7.04
CA PHE A 19 7.73 -11.89 8.48
C PHE A 19 8.95 -11.53 9.32
N ASN A 20 10.15 -11.81 8.84
CA ASN A 20 11.39 -11.45 9.52
C ASN A 20 11.57 -9.92 9.63
N VAL A 21 11.42 -9.20 8.52
CA VAL A 21 11.47 -7.71 8.48
C VAL A 21 10.37 -7.13 9.36
N TYR A 22 9.14 -7.64 9.24
CA TYR A 22 8.03 -7.19 10.07
C TYR A 22 8.32 -7.37 11.57
N LYS A 23 8.77 -8.56 11.98
CA LYS A 23 9.08 -8.87 13.38
C LYS A 23 10.22 -8.00 13.93
N THR A 24 11.25 -7.78 13.13
CA THR A 24 12.43 -7.01 13.55
C THR A 24 12.13 -5.51 13.70
N SER A 25 11.23 -4.96 12.88
CA SER A 25 10.85 -3.54 12.89
C SER A 25 9.42 -3.29 13.33
N PHE A 26 8.79 -4.24 13.99
CA PHE A 26 7.39 -4.27 14.36
C PHE A 26 6.87 -2.93 14.90
N ILE A 27 7.47 -2.43 15.98
CA ILE A 27 7.01 -1.19 16.63
C ILE A 27 7.09 0.02 15.68
N ARG A 28 8.15 0.12 14.88
CA ARG A 28 8.36 1.26 13.99
C ARG A 28 7.39 1.26 12.82
N LEU A 29 7.18 0.08 12.21
CA LEU A 29 6.26 -0.06 11.08
C LEU A 29 4.80 0.13 11.53
N ILE A 30 4.42 -0.41 12.69
CA ILE A 30 3.11 -0.15 13.31
C ILE A 30 2.93 1.33 13.62
N ALA A 31 3.92 1.99 14.20
CA ALA A 31 3.82 3.40 14.53
C ALA A 31 3.58 4.29 13.29
N ILE A 32 4.19 3.94 12.14
CA ILE A 32 3.92 4.62 10.87
C ILE A 32 2.43 4.51 10.51
N VAL A 33 1.85 3.32 10.54
CA VAL A 33 0.43 3.16 10.20
C VAL A 33 -0.47 3.81 11.24
N ALA A 34 -0.18 3.59 12.53
CA ALA A 34 -0.99 4.13 13.63
C ALA A 34 -1.12 5.67 13.62
N ILE A 35 -0.07 6.39 13.20
CA ILE A 35 -0.14 7.85 13.06
C ILE A 35 -1.17 8.24 11.98
N ILE A 36 -1.17 7.59 10.83
CA ILE A 36 -2.12 7.88 9.76
C ILE A 36 -3.54 7.48 10.16
N GLU A 37 -3.72 6.29 10.74
CA GLU A 37 -5.03 5.83 11.22
C GLU A 37 -5.60 6.77 12.30
N ALA A 38 -4.77 7.29 13.19
CA ALA A 38 -5.21 8.27 14.18
C ALA A 38 -5.66 9.59 13.54
N ILE A 39 -4.96 10.06 12.51
CA ILE A 39 -5.34 11.27 11.76
C ILE A 39 -6.64 11.00 10.99
N GLU A 40 -6.76 9.86 10.33
CA GLU A 40 -7.95 9.48 9.58
C GLU A 40 -9.16 9.34 10.51
N PHE A 41 -8.99 8.68 11.64
CA PHE A 41 -10.01 8.61 12.69
C PHE A 41 -10.47 10.01 13.16
N ALA A 42 -9.53 10.92 13.40
CA ALA A 42 -9.85 12.29 13.81
C ALA A 42 -10.65 13.07 12.74
N ILE A 43 -10.52 12.72 11.46
CA ILE A 43 -11.28 13.30 10.35
C ILE A 43 -12.67 12.66 10.23
N ILE A 44 -12.75 11.33 10.31
CA ILE A 44 -13.97 10.57 10.04
C ILE A 44 -14.92 10.56 11.24
N PHE A 45 -14.39 10.44 12.46
CA PHE A 45 -15.18 10.31 13.69
C PHE A 45 -16.18 11.46 13.92
N PRO A 46 -15.81 12.75 13.75
CA PRO A 46 -16.76 13.84 13.87
C PRO A 46 -17.93 13.76 12.87
N VAL A 47 -17.64 13.32 11.63
CA VAL A 47 -18.66 13.15 10.59
C VAL A 47 -19.63 12.04 10.99
N GLY A 48 -19.12 10.92 11.51
CA GLY A 48 -19.95 9.81 12.00
C GLY A 48 -20.83 10.17 13.18
N LEU A 49 -20.40 11.09 14.05
CA LEU A 49 -21.23 11.60 15.16
C LEU A 49 -22.33 12.55 14.67
N TRP A 50 -22.12 13.22 13.55
CA TRP A 50 -23.03 14.25 13.05
C TRP A 50 -24.10 13.68 12.14
N VAL A 51 -23.88 12.53 11.49
CA VAL A 51 -24.88 11.83 10.66
C VAL A 51 -25.80 11.00 11.58
N PRO A 52 -27.10 11.34 11.71
CA PRO A 52 -28.02 10.58 12.55
C PRO A 52 -28.37 9.25 11.86
N PHE A 53 -27.95 8.13 12.44
CA PHE A 53 -28.21 6.79 11.90
C PHE A 53 -29.68 6.35 11.96
N TRP A 54 -30.49 6.99 12.82
CA TRP A 54 -31.92 6.67 13.04
C TRP A 54 -32.89 7.46 12.18
N ASP A 55 -32.49 8.67 11.71
CA ASP A 55 -33.30 9.56 10.88
C ASP A 55 -32.61 9.88 9.55
N TRP A 56 -31.81 8.95 9.07
CA TRP A 56 -30.93 9.18 7.93
C TRP A 56 -31.71 9.52 6.64
N GLU A 57 -32.96 8.99 6.46
CA GLU A 57 -33.76 9.25 5.26
C GLU A 57 -34.20 10.70 5.17
N GLU A 58 -34.73 11.27 6.29
CA GLU A 58 -35.14 12.67 6.34
C GLU A 58 -33.91 13.60 6.25
N TRP A 59 -32.84 13.23 6.93
CA TRP A 59 -31.62 14.00 6.92
C TRP A 59 -30.96 14.01 5.52
N VAL A 60 -30.89 12.87 4.84
CA VAL A 60 -30.39 12.76 3.45
C VAL A 60 -31.23 13.60 2.49
N ALA A 61 -32.55 13.61 2.63
CA ALA A 61 -33.43 14.41 1.77
C ALA A 61 -33.18 15.92 1.90
N GLY A 62 -32.82 16.40 3.14
CA GLY A 62 -32.55 17.80 3.41
C GLY A 62 -31.12 18.26 3.12
N GLU A 63 -30.13 17.38 3.33
CA GLU A 63 -28.69 17.75 3.39
C GLU A 63 -27.81 16.99 2.36
N VAL A 64 -28.39 16.59 1.22
CA VAL A 64 -27.66 15.83 0.17
C VAL A 64 -26.37 16.53 -0.24
N GLY A 65 -26.37 17.85 -0.39
CA GLY A 65 -25.18 18.61 -0.81
C GLY A 65 -24.05 18.51 0.20
N LEU A 66 -24.39 18.53 1.49
CA LEU A 66 -23.41 18.44 2.57
C LEU A 66 -22.85 17.02 2.70
N LEU A 67 -23.69 15.99 2.54
CA LEU A 67 -23.25 14.60 2.46
C LEU A 67 -22.23 14.39 1.35
N ILE A 68 -22.53 14.88 0.16
CA ILE A 68 -21.61 14.77 -0.99
C ILE A 68 -20.30 15.48 -0.68
N ALA A 69 -20.34 16.67 -0.08
CA ALA A 69 -19.15 17.40 0.33
C ALA A 69 -18.32 16.63 1.36
N CYS A 70 -18.94 16.07 2.38
CA CYS A 70 -18.28 15.24 3.40
C CYS A 70 -17.65 13.99 2.77
N LEU A 71 -18.36 13.28 1.89
CA LEU A 71 -17.84 12.11 1.19
C LEU A 71 -16.63 12.46 0.33
N ILE A 72 -16.67 13.57 -0.40
CA ILE A 72 -15.54 14.03 -1.21
C ILE A 72 -14.32 14.33 -0.32
N ILE A 73 -14.53 15.05 0.79
CA ILE A 73 -13.45 15.38 1.74
C ILE A 73 -12.82 14.09 2.32
N ILE A 74 -13.66 13.14 2.76
CA ILE A 74 -13.19 11.87 3.30
C ILE A 74 -12.40 11.11 2.24
N LEU A 75 -12.93 10.94 1.03
CA LEU A 75 -12.25 10.22 -0.04
C LEU A 75 -10.92 10.85 -0.42
N LEU A 76 -10.86 12.18 -0.53
CA LEU A 76 -9.63 12.89 -0.88
C LEU A 76 -8.61 12.81 0.27
N SER A 77 -9.04 12.99 1.53
CA SER A 77 -8.13 12.88 2.68
C SER A 77 -7.59 11.47 2.82
N SER A 78 -8.45 10.44 2.75
CA SER A 78 -8.03 9.04 2.82
C SER A 78 -7.05 8.67 1.68
N PHE A 79 -7.30 9.14 0.45
CA PHE A 79 -6.40 8.90 -0.67
C PHE A 79 -5.00 9.52 -0.46
N ILE A 80 -4.94 10.75 0.07
CA ILE A 80 -3.69 11.44 0.37
C ILE A 80 -2.97 10.73 1.55
N LEU A 81 -3.69 10.46 2.63
CA LEU A 81 -3.13 9.82 3.83
C LEU A 81 -2.62 8.40 3.53
N TYR A 82 -3.40 7.61 2.79
CA TYR A 82 -2.99 6.27 2.35
C TYR A 82 -1.73 6.31 1.48
N SER A 83 -1.66 7.24 0.53
CA SER A 83 -0.47 7.40 -0.33
C SER A 83 0.77 7.79 0.50
N LEU A 84 0.60 8.68 1.46
CA LEU A 84 1.67 9.10 2.37
C LEU A 84 2.15 7.95 3.26
N MET A 85 1.23 7.18 3.83
CA MET A 85 1.51 5.97 4.61
C MET A 85 2.30 4.95 3.79
N GLN A 86 1.84 4.65 2.58
CA GLN A 86 2.54 3.74 1.67
C GLN A 86 3.97 4.20 1.40
N GLY A 87 4.16 5.46 1.07
CA GLY A 87 5.49 6.02 0.81
C GLY A 87 6.42 5.93 2.02
N ALA A 88 5.92 6.26 3.22
CA ALA A 88 6.67 6.18 4.46
C ALA A 88 7.02 4.73 4.83
N LEU A 89 6.09 3.79 4.65
CA LEU A 89 6.35 2.36 4.88
C LEU A 89 7.41 1.82 3.93
N ILE A 90 7.31 2.09 2.62
CA ILE A 90 8.31 1.64 1.63
C ILE A 90 9.70 2.17 2.02
N ARG A 91 9.81 3.44 2.40
CA ARG A 91 11.07 4.03 2.86
C ARG A 91 11.60 3.35 4.12
N ALA A 92 10.77 3.17 5.14
CA ALA A 92 11.15 2.52 6.39
C ALA A 92 11.60 1.06 6.20
N ILE A 93 10.88 0.30 5.35
CA ILE A 93 11.23 -1.07 5.00
C ILE A 93 12.60 -1.11 4.31
N THR A 94 12.86 -0.18 3.39
CA THR A 94 14.14 -0.07 2.70
C THR A 94 15.29 0.23 3.65
N GLU A 95 15.12 1.20 4.56
CA GLU A 95 16.12 1.52 5.58
C GLU A 95 16.41 0.33 6.49
N GLN A 96 15.38 -0.37 6.93
CA GLN A 96 15.54 -1.59 7.71
C GLN A 96 16.32 -2.67 6.94
N TYR A 97 15.96 -2.85 5.68
CA TYR A 97 16.58 -3.88 4.84
C TYR A 97 18.06 -3.58 4.57
N THR A 98 18.42 -2.32 4.41
CA THR A 98 19.81 -1.84 4.25
C THR A 98 20.55 -1.66 5.57
N LYS A 99 20.00 -2.17 6.69
CA LYS A 99 20.56 -2.08 8.05
C LYS A 99 20.80 -0.64 8.52
N GLN A 100 20.07 0.31 7.96
CA GLN A 100 20.05 1.70 8.43
C GLN A 100 19.08 1.87 9.59
N SER A 101 19.27 2.92 10.39
CA SER A 101 18.30 3.23 11.45
C SER A 101 17.02 3.79 10.85
N VAL A 102 15.90 3.10 11.06
CA VAL A 102 14.59 3.58 10.64
C VAL A 102 14.18 4.76 11.52
N GLU A 103 14.03 5.93 10.90
CA GLU A 103 13.52 7.14 11.55
C GLU A 103 12.15 7.51 10.98
N ILE A 104 11.08 7.34 11.79
CA ILE A 104 9.69 7.52 11.37
C ILE A 104 9.46 8.91 10.74
N VAL A 105 9.97 9.96 11.39
CA VAL A 105 9.80 11.35 10.92
C VAL A 105 10.47 11.55 9.56
N LYS A 106 11.68 11.04 9.38
CA LYS A 106 12.38 11.15 8.09
C LYS A 106 11.69 10.37 6.98
N ALA A 107 11.12 9.20 7.30
CA ALA A 107 10.34 8.43 6.35
C ALA A 107 9.10 9.20 5.84
N TYR A 108 8.38 9.89 6.73
CA TYR A 108 7.26 10.75 6.36
C TYR A 108 7.68 11.98 5.56
N ILE A 109 8.74 12.66 5.97
CA ILE A 109 9.27 13.82 5.24
C ILE A 109 9.69 13.40 3.83
N PHE A 110 10.33 12.25 3.69
CA PHE A 110 10.73 11.72 2.39
C PHE A 110 9.51 11.42 1.51
N ALA A 111 8.50 10.74 2.05
CA ALA A 111 7.27 10.43 1.35
C ALA A 111 6.52 11.71 0.95
N TRP A 112 6.48 12.72 1.81
CA TRP A 112 5.85 14.01 1.54
C TRP A 112 6.48 14.72 0.34
N HIS A 113 7.80 14.72 0.22
CA HIS A 113 8.48 15.33 -0.95
C HIS A 113 8.15 14.61 -2.27
N ARG A 114 7.64 13.37 -2.21
CA ARG A 114 7.25 12.58 -3.37
C ARG A 114 5.75 12.39 -3.51
N ILE A 115 4.96 13.03 -2.65
CA ILE A 115 3.51 12.81 -2.58
C ILE A 115 2.82 13.12 -3.92
N GLY A 116 3.23 14.20 -4.60
CA GLY A 116 2.65 14.56 -5.90
C GLY A 116 2.86 13.51 -6.99
N ALA A 117 4.05 12.89 -7.02
CA ALA A 117 4.33 11.80 -7.95
C ALA A 117 3.57 10.52 -7.58
N LEU A 118 3.45 10.21 -6.27
CA LEU A 118 2.67 9.08 -5.77
C LEU A 118 1.19 9.23 -6.13
N LEU A 119 0.57 10.36 -5.76
CA LEU A 119 -0.83 10.63 -6.05
C LEU A 119 -1.10 10.60 -7.55
N GLY A 120 -0.23 11.25 -8.35
CA GLY A 120 -0.37 11.25 -9.80
C GLY A 120 -0.26 9.86 -10.42
N ALA A 121 0.66 9.03 -9.97
CA ALA A 121 0.85 7.68 -10.48
C ALA A 121 -0.31 6.75 -10.08
N MET A 122 -0.75 6.80 -8.81
CA MET A 122 -1.87 6.01 -8.31
C MET A 122 -3.19 6.44 -8.94
N LEU A 123 -3.38 7.77 -9.15
CA LEU A 123 -4.58 8.29 -9.82
C LEU A 123 -4.64 7.85 -11.29
N LEU A 124 -3.53 7.94 -12.03
CA LEU A 124 -3.46 7.48 -13.42
C LEU A 124 -3.77 5.99 -13.53
N ALA A 125 -3.15 5.16 -12.69
CA ALA A 125 -3.42 3.73 -12.66
C ALA A 125 -4.87 3.43 -12.24
N GLY A 126 -5.36 4.10 -11.19
CA GLY A 126 -6.72 3.94 -10.69
C GLY A 126 -7.79 4.27 -11.73
N ILE A 127 -7.68 5.44 -12.39
CA ILE A 127 -8.61 5.83 -13.47
C ILE A 127 -8.60 4.80 -14.60
N ALA A 128 -7.42 4.33 -15.01
CA ALA A 128 -7.32 3.33 -16.07
C ALA A 128 -7.97 2.00 -15.67
N VAL A 129 -7.73 1.52 -14.44
CA VAL A 129 -8.35 0.30 -13.92
C VAL A 129 -9.87 0.47 -13.79
N ILE A 130 -10.36 1.58 -13.24
CA ILE A 130 -11.80 1.86 -13.13
C ILE A 130 -12.46 1.88 -14.52
N ALA A 131 -11.86 2.54 -15.49
CA ALA A 131 -12.36 2.58 -16.86
C ALA A 131 -12.46 1.18 -17.48
N MET A 132 -11.52 0.26 -17.15
CA MET A 132 -11.60 -1.13 -17.59
C MET A 132 -12.71 -1.90 -16.87
N VAL A 133 -12.87 -1.71 -15.56
CA VAL A 133 -13.85 -2.44 -14.74
C VAL A 133 -15.30 -2.04 -15.08
N ILE A 134 -15.55 -0.81 -15.52
CA ILE A 134 -16.88 -0.36 -15.96
C ILE A 134 -17.44 -1.25 -17.09
N THR A 135 -16.57 -1.83 -17.89
CA THR A 135 -16.97 -2.79 -18.91
C THR A 135 -16.69 -4.22 -18.42
N ILE A 136 -17.68 -5.11 -18.51
CA ILE A 136 -17.50 -6.53 -18.10
C ILE A 136 -16.32 -7.16 -18.85
N VAL A 137 -16.17 -6.84 -20.13
CA VAL A 137 -15.04 -7.28 -20.98
C VAL A 137 -13.70 -6.73 -20.51
N GLY A 138 -13.68 -5.59 -19.84
CA GLY A 138 -12.48 -4.95 -19.32
C GLY A 138 -11.94 -5.57 -18.02
N ILE A 139 -12.74 -6.38 -17.29
CA ILE A 139 -12.30 -6.99 -16.03
C ILE A 139 -11.01 -7.83 -16.18
N PRO A 140 -10.88 -8.73 -17.18
CA PRO A 140 -9.62 -9.45 -17.39
C PRO A 140 -8.43 -8.52 -17.65
N PHE A 141 -8.65 -7.42 -18.37
CA PHE A 141 -7.61 -6.41 -18.60
C PHE A 141 -7.26 -5.65 -17.31
N ALA A 142 -8.25 -5.32 -16.48
CA ALA A 142 -8.03 -4.69 -15.19
C ALA A 142 -7.16 -5.57 -14.27
N VAL A 143 -7.41 -6.88 -14.23
CA VAL A 143 -6.56 -7.84 -13.51
C VAL A 143 -5.15 -7.88 -14.11
N TYR A 144 -5.05 -7.99 -15.44
CA TYR A 144 -3.76 -8.04 -16.12
C TYR A 144 -2.90 -6.80 -15.84
N PHE A 145 -3.48 -5.61 -15.99
CA PHE A 145 -2.78 -4.36 -15.74
C PHE A 145 -2.58 -4.07 -14.25
N GLY A 146 -3.52 -4.45 -13.37
CA GLY A 146 -3.35 -4.36 -11.92
C GLY A 146 -2.10 -5.08 -11.45
N ILE A 147 -1.85 -6.29 -11.97
CA ILE A 147 -0.63 -7.03 -11.68
C ILE A 147 0.61 -6.36 -12.29
N ARG A 148 0.52 -5.80 -13.48
CA ARG A 148 1.62 -5.07 -14.10
C ARG A 148 1.99 -3.78 -13.36
N TRP A 149 1.05 -3.21 -12.65
CA TRP A 149 1.19 -1.91 -11.95
C TRP A 149 1.33 -2.05 -10.44
N PHE A 150 1.53 -3.27 -9.94
CA PHE A 150 1.62 -3.53 -8.49
C PHE A 150 2.75 -2.73 -7.81
N GLY A 151 3.86 -2.52 -8.52
CA GLY A 151 5.08 -1.88 -8.02
C GLY A 151 5.18 -0.37 -8.26
N ILE A 152 4.07 0.30 -8.62
CA ILE A 152 4.06 1.76 -8.86
C ILE A 152 4.57 2.57 -7.66
N PRO A 153 4.06 2.36 -6.43
CA PRO A 153 4.55 3.12 -5.27
C PRO A 153 6.04 2.91 -5.02
N GLN A 154 6.53 1.68 -5.20
CA GLN A 154 7.95 1.36 -5.06
C GLN A 154 8.80 2.09 -6.10
N ALA A 155 8.38 2.11 -7.37
CA ALA A 155 9.08 2.83 -8.43
C ALA A 155 9.18 4.34 -8.16
N VAL A 156 8.11 4.95 -7.63
CA VAL A 156 8.12 6.38 -7.27
C VAL A 156 9.04 6.65 -6.09
N ILE A 157 8.95 5.84 -5.03
CA ILE A 157 9.68 6.08 -3.78
C ILE A 157 11.15 5.71 -3.91
N LEU A 158 11.47 4.56 -4.51
CA LEU A 158 12.83 4.01 -4.54
C LEU A 158 13.65 4.56 -5.71
N GLU A 159 13.02 4.71 -6.89
CA GLU A 159 13.72 5.09 -8.11
C GLU A 159 13.43 6.55 -8.55
N ALA A 160 12.71 7.32 -7.75
CA ALA A 160 12.37 8.71 -8.04
C ALA A 160 11.61 8.93 -9.37
N LYS A 161 10.84 7.95 -9.82
CA LYS A 161 10.14 8.00 -11.10
C LYS A 161 8.99 9.01 -11.08
N THR A 162 8.79 9.67 -12.21
CA THR A 162 7.58 10.44 -12.47
C THR A 162 6.37 9.51 -12.61
N PRO A 163 5.11 10.01 -12.50
CA PRO A 163 3.93 9.16 -12.59
C PRO A 163 3.90 8.22 -13.79
N ARG A 164 4.19 8.73 -14.99
CA ARG A 164 4.20 7.91 -16.22
C ARG A 164 5.34 6.91 -16.26
N GLU A 165 6.52 7.33 -15.83
CA GLU A 165 7.69 6.45 -15.76
C GLU A 165 7.48 5.32 -14.75
N ALA A 166 6.79 5.58 -13.62
CA ALA A 166 6.49 4.57 -12.62
C ALA A 166 5.56 3.46 -13.17
N LEU A 167 4.53 3.84 -13.96
CA LEU A 167 3.68 2.87 -14.64
C LEU A 167 4.47 2.01 -15.66
N SER A 168 5.31 2.67 -16.47
CA SER A 168 6.19 1.97 -17.43
C SER A 168 7.15 1.04 -16.70
N ARG A 169 7.83 1.56 -15.67
CA ARG A 169 8.81 0.81 -14.87
C ARG A 169 8.22 -0.44 -14.23
N SER A 170 7.08 -0.30 -13.53
CA SER A 170 6.38 -1.45 -12.95
C SER A 170 5.97 -2.45 -14.03
N SER A 171 5.44 -1.98 -15.16
CA SER A 171 5.07 -2.83 -16.29
C SER A 171 6.26 -3.58 -16.87
N ASP A 172 7.41 -2.93 -17.00
CA ASP A 172 8.62 -3.53 -17.54
C ASP A 172 9.19 -4.57 -16.58
N LEU A 173 9.15 -4.35 -15.27
CA LEU A 173 9.57 -5.32 -14.27
C LEU A 173 8.74 -6.60 -14.30
N VAL A 174 7.44 -6.52 -14.56
CA VAL A 174 6.54 -7.68 -14.64
C VAL A 174 6.62 -8.39 -15.99
N LYS A 175 7.11 -7.71 -17.04
CA LYS A 175 7.22 -8.29 -18.40
C LYS A 175 8.04 -9.58 -18.36
N ASN A 176 7.51 -10.63 -18.98
CA ASN A 176 8.04 -12.01 -19.02
C ASN A 176 7.97 -12.80 -17.68
N SER A 177 7.50 -12.19 -16.60
CA SER A 177 7.36 -12.85 -15.28
C SER A 177 5.94 -12.72 -14.71
N TRP A 178 4.95 -12.37 -15.55
CA TRP A 178 3.59 -12.04 -15.13
C TRP A 178 2.94 -13.15 -14.30
N TRP A 179 3.00 -14.40 -14.74
CA TRP A 179 2.41 -15.54 -14.02
C TRP A 179 3.05 -15.77 -12.65
N ARG A 180 4.36 -15.54 -12.56
CA ARG A 180 5.07 -15.65 -11.29
C ARG A 180 4.65 -14.54 -10.32
N VAL A 181 4.61 -13.30 -10.79
CA VAL A 181 4.16 -12.16 -9.99
C VAL A 181 2.71 -12.35 -9.55
N PHE A 182 1.82 -12.76 -10.46
CA PHE A 182 0.45 -13.11 -10.17
C PHE A 182 0.33 -14.15 -9.06
N GLY A 183 1.06 -15.27 -9.19
CA GLY A 183 1.06 -16.34 -8.20
C GLY A 183 1.55 -15.87 -6.82
N ILE A 184 2.62 -15.09 -6.77
CA ILE A 184 3.16 -14.54 -5.51
C ILE A 184 2.16 -13.56 -4.88
N LEU A 185 1.58 -12.66 -5.66
CA LEU A 185 0.59 -11.69 -5.15
C LEU A 185 -0.68 -12.40 -4.64
N ILE A 186 -1.14 -13.47 -5.31
CA ILE A 186 -2.26 -14.26 -4.81
C ILE A 186 -1.92 -14.92 -3.46
N VAL A 187 -0.76 -15.55 -3.36
CA VAL A 187 -0.36 -16.23 -2.12
C VAL A 187 -0.21 -15.22 -0.98
N LEU A 188 0.46 -14.09 -1.23
CA LEU A 188 0.54 -13.01 -0.24
C LEU A 188 -0.85 -12.49 0.13
N GLY A 189 -1.71 -12.27 -0.88
CA GLY A 189 -3.09 -11.82 -0.67
C GLY A 189 -3.92 -12.81 0.15
N LEU A 190 -3.77 -14.12 -0.08
CA LEU A 190 -4.45 -15.15 0.70
C LEU A 190 -3.94 -15.20 2.14
N ILE A 191 -2.62 -15.19 2.35
CA ILE A 191 -2.03 -15.22 3.70
C ILE A 191 -2.49 -13.99 4.49
N PHE A 192 -2.36 -12.81 3.93
CA PHE A 192 -2.71 -11.57 4.63
C PHE A 192 -4.21 -11.36 4.70
N GLY A 193 -4.96 -11.85 3.70
CA GLY A 193 -6.42 -11.86 3.71
C GLY A 193 -6.99 -12.74 4.82
N VAL A 194 -6.42 -13.93 5.04
CA VAL A 194 -6.81 -14.81 6.15
C VAL A 194 -6.47 -14.16 7.49
N ILE A 195 -5.26 -13.62 7.66
CA ILE A 195 -4.87 -12.91 8.88
C ILE A 195 -5.81 -11.73 9.15
N GLY A 196 -6.04 -10.90 8.13
CA GLY A 196 -6.95 -9.75 8.22
C GLY A 196 -8.39 -10.15 8.54
N SER A 197 -8.88 -11.25 7.97
CA SER A 197 -10.23 -11.75 8.25
C SER A 197 -10.37 -12.25 9.68
N ILE A 198 -9.40 -12.99 10.19
CA ILE A 198 -9.40 -13.46 11.59
C ILE A 198 -9.38 -12.27 12.55
N LEU A 199 -8.50 -11.29 12.30
CA LEU A 199 -8.45 -10.07 13.11
C LEU A 199 -9.73 -9.25 12.96
N GLY A 200 -10.30 -9.14 11.76
CA GLY A 200 -11.55 -8.44 11.49
C GLY A 200 -12.73 -9.03 12.27
N VAL A 201 -12.83 -10.36 12.35
CA VAL A 201 -13.89 -11.01 13.14
C VAL A 201 -13.68 -10.81 14.64
N THR A 202 -12.44 -10.75 15.14
CA THR A 202 -12.15 -10.64 16.58
C THR A 202 -12.12 -9.19 17.08
N VAL A 203 -11.42 -8.32 16.37
CA VAL A 203 -11.17 -6.93 16.76
C VAL A 203 -12.13 -5.97 16.05
N GLY A 204 -12.56 -6.29 14.84
CA GLY A 204 -13.48 -5.48 14.03
C GLY A 204 -14.88 -5.33 14.65
N LEU A 205 -15.22 -6.16 15.66
CA LEU A 205 -16.42 -5.98 16.47
C LEU A 205 -16.36 -4.76 17.40
N ILE A 206 -15.22 -4.13 17.57
CA ILE A 206 -15.07 -2.91 18.36
C ILE A 206 -15.51 -1.74 17.48
N PRO A 207 -16.67 -1.11 17.78
CA PRO A 207 -17.17 -0.03 16.96
C PRO A 207 -16.13 1.09 16.78
N TRP A 208 -16.06 1.64 15.58
CA TRP A 208 -15.26 2.82 15.22
C TRP A 208 -13.73 2.61 15.15
N ILE A 209 -13.17 1.65 15.87
CA ILE A 209 -11.71 1.47 15.99
C ILE A 209 -11.24 0.14 15.41
N GLY A 210 -12.15 -0.85 15.26
CA GLY A 210 -11.78 -2.21 14.88
C GLY A 210 -11.03 -2.28 13.54
N ASP A 211 -11.53 -1.61 12.51
CA ASP A 211 -10.93 -1.61 11.18
C ASP A 211 -9.53 -0.96 11.19
N SER A 212 -9.37 0.14 11.93
CA SER A 212 -8.06 0.80 12.09
C SER A 212 -7.05 -0.10 12.81
N LEU A 213 -7.47 -0.86 13.82
CA LEU A 213 -6.60 -1.80 14.50
C LEU A 213 -6.15 -2.94 13.57
N VAL A 214 -7.05 -3.44 12.73
CA VAL A 214 -6.70 -4.43 11.70
C VAL A 214 -5.73 -3.82 10.69
N ALA A 215 -5.96 -2.61 10.20
CA ALA A 215 -5.08 -1.93 9.27
C ALA A 215 -3.68 -1.71 9.85
N ILE A 216 -3.57 -1.25 11.10
CA ILE A 216 -2.31 -1.04 11.82
C ILE A 216 -1.46 -2.33 11.86
N LEU A 217 -2.08 -3.49 12.03
CA LEU A 217 -1.38 -4.77 12.11
C LEU A 217 -1.06 -5.36 10.73
N VAL A 218 -1.97 -5.23 9.76
CA VAL A 218 -1.88 -5.96 8.48
C VAL A 218 -1.17 -5.16 7.40
N MET A 219 -1.39 -3.84 7.32
CA MET A 219 -0.79 -3.01 6.25
C MET A 219 0.73 -3.07 6.20
N PRO A 220 1.49 -3.01 7.32
CA PRO A 220 2.93 -3.11 7.26
C PRO A 220 3.42 -4.41 6.65
N ILE A 221 2.71 -5.52 6.91
CA ILE A 221 3.08 -6.85 6.38
C ILE A 221 2.87 -6.88 4.87
N ILE A 222 1.71 -6.38 4.39
CA ILE A 222 1.38 -6.31 2.96
C ILE A 222 2.43 -5.49 2.21
N VAL A 223 2.70 -4.26 2.69
CA VAL A 223 3.65 -3.36 2.02
C VAL A 223 5.06 -3.95 2.04
N THR A 224 5.44 -4.66 3.12
CA THR A 224 6.73 -5.35 3.18
C THR A 224 6.83 -6.45 2.12
N GLY A 225 5.83 -7.33 2.03
CA GLY A 225 5.83 -8.41 1.04
C GLY A 225 5.89 -7.91 -0.40
N VAL A 226 5.10 -6.87 -0.71
CA VAL A 226 5.07 -6.24 -2.05
C VAL A 226 6.42 -5.56 -2.35
N THR A 227 7.03 -4.91 -1.37
CA THR A 227 8.34 -4.24 -1.55
C THR A 227 9.46 -5.27 -1.76
N LEU A 228 9.46 -6.38 -1.04
CA LEU A 228 10.43 -7.46 -1.24
C LEU A 228 10.25 -8.14 -2.61
N LEU A 229 9.02 -8.31 -3.08
CA LEU A 229 8.75 -8.79 -4.43
C LEU A 229 9.29 -7.81 -5.49
N TYR A 230 9.12 -6.51 -5.28
CA TYR A 230 9.68 -5.50 -6.18
C TYR A 230 11.19 -5.62 -6.27
N TYR A 231 11.89 -5.77 -5.14
CA TYR A 231 13.33 -5.98 -5.11
C TYR A 231 13.78 -7.25 -5.81
N ASP A 232 13.07 -8.38 -5.63
CA ASP A 232 13.38 -9.62 -6.32
C ASP A 232 13.27 -9.46 -7.85
N LEU A 233 12.26 -8.72 -8.33
CA LEU A 233 12.12 -8.48 -9.77
C LEU A 233 13.22 -7.57 -10.34
N VAL A 234 13.61 -6.53 -9.61
CA VAL A 234 14.73 -5.68 -10.03
C VAL A 234 16.03 -6.48 -10.07
N PHE A 235 16.29 -7.27 -9.02
CA PHE A 235 17.48 -8.13 -8.98
C PHE A 235 17.51 -9.13 -10.15
N ARG A 236 16.40 -9.80 -10.46
CA ARG A 236 16.32 -10.77 -11.57
C ARG A 236 16.54 -10.14 -12.94
N LYS A 237 16.16 -8.89 -13.12
CA LYS A 237 16.25 -8.21 -14.42
C LYS A 237 17.53 -7.45 -14.65
N GLU A 238 18.07 -6.86 -13.62
CA GLU A 238 19.16 -5.89 -13.73
C GLU A 238 20.44 -6.33 -13.01
N GLY A 239 20.35 -7.39 -12.18
CA GLY A 239 21.51 -7.90 -11.44
C GLY A 239 22.02 -6.94 -10.35
N TYR A 240 21.26 -5.87 -10.05
CA TYR A 240 21.64 -4.88 -9.05
C TYR A 240 21.25 -5.33 -7.64
N SER A 241 22.20 -5.25 -6.71
CA SER A 241 21.90 -5.36 -5.29
C SER A 241 21.25 -4.05 -4.79
N LEU A 242 20.45 -4.16 -3.73
CA LEU A 242 19.76 -3.04 -3.06
C LEU A 242 20.67 -1.88 -2.67
N GLU A 243 21.93 -2.16 -2.32
CA GLU A 243 22.92 -1.14 -1.95
C GLU A 243 23.22 -0.15 -3.09
N MET A 244 23.03 -0.55 -4.33
CA MET A 244 23.22 0.33 -5.50
C MET A 244 22.00 1.21 -5.79
N MET A 245 20.81 0.84 -5.32
CA MET A 245 19.59 1.64 -5.48
C MET A 245 19.45 2.77 -4.46
N THR A 246 20.15 2.67 -3.33
CA THR A 246 20.03 3.63 -2.21
C THR A 246 21.16 4.66 -2.18
N ARG A 247 22.10 4.61 -3.12
CA ARG A 247 23.12 5.61 -3.36
C ARG A 247 22.62 6.69 -4.31
#